data_17b5d4c070f3a2e80f52cc747534f639
#
_entry.id   17b5d4c070f3a2e80f52cc747534f639
#
_cell.length_a   1.000
_cell.length_b   1.000
_cell.length_c   1.000
_cell.angle_alpha   90.00
_cell.angle_beta   90.00
_cell.angle_gamma   90.00
#
_symmetry.space_group_name_H-M   'P 1'
#
loop_
_entity.id
_entity.type
_entity.pdbx_description
1 polymer ?
#
loop_
_entity_poly.entity_id
_entity_poly.type
_entity_poly.pdbx_seq_one_letter_code
_entity_poly.pdbx_strand_id
1 'polypeptide(L)' 'TLTAEQMIKRMKALLGEVEPQIDNIKIKKDALSALANAHKKFDNVSLNFRSLIKAIRIRQMGFKNWRQMIAEQVIG' A
#
# COMPACT_ATOMS: atom_id res chain seq x y z
N THR A 1 3.98 8.21 18.61
CA THR A 1 4.43 7.50 17.39
C THR A 1 3.58 6.26 17.17
N LEU A 2 2.99 6.12 16.00
CA LEU A 2 2.17 4.96 15.67
C LEU A 2 3.05 3.76 15.34
N THR A 3 2.65 2.59 15.84
CA THR A 3 3.30 1.35 15.42
C THR A 3 2.88 1.01 13.99
N ALA A 4 3.64 0.14 13.32
CA ALA A 4 3.31 -0.31 11.97
C ALA A 4 1.90 -0.93 11.93
N GLU A 5 1.57 -1.72 12.94
CA GLU A 5 0.27 -2.36 13.05
C GLU A 5 -0.87 -1.35 13.18
N GLN A 6 -0.67 -0.33 13.99
CA GLN A 6 -1.65 0.75 14.16
C GLN A 6 -1.82 1.55 12.86
N MET A 7 -0.72 1.81 12.16
CA MET A 7 -0.76 2.52 10.89
C MET A 7 -1.53 1.72 9.84
N ILE A 8 -1.30 0.41 9.76
CA ILE A 8 -2.01 -0.46 8.83
C ILE A 8 -3.52 -0.46 9.12
N LYS A 9 -3.88 -0.53 10.39
CA LYS A 9 -5.28 -0.47 10.81
C LYS A 9 -5.93 0.84 10.38
N ARG A 10 -5.22 1.95 10.55
CA ARG A 10 -5.71 3.27 10.18
C ARG A 10 -5.88 3.37 8.65
N MET A 11 -4.91 2.90 7.91
CA MET A 11 -4.98 2.85 6.45
C MET A 11 -6.17 2.03 5.97
N LYS A 12 -6.40 0.88 6.59
CA LYS A 12 -7.52 0.01 6.25
C LYS A 12 -8.86 0.70 6.52
N ALA A 13 -8.98 1.42 7.63
CA ALA A 13 -10.21 2.14 7.98
C ALA A 13 -10.49 3.27 7.00
N LEU A 14 -9.45 3.94 6.48
CA LEU A 14 -9.59 5.06 5.57
C LEU A 14 -9.41 4.67 4.10
N LEU A 15 -9.34 3.37 3.82
CA LEU A 15 -9.00 2.87 2.49
C LEU A 15 -9.98 3.37 1.41
N GLY A 16 -11.25 3.47 1.74
CA GLY A 16 -12.25 3.98 0.80
C GLY A 16 -12.09 5.45 0.45
N GLU A 17 -11.43 6.22 1.30
CA GLU A 17 -11.19 7.65 1.10
C GLU A 17 -9.88 7.93 0.38
N VAL A 18 -8.96 6.98 0.38
CA VAL A 18 -7.68 7.09 -0.33
C VAL A 18 -7.94 6.83 -1.82
N GLU A 19 -7.51 7.76 -2.66
CA GLU A 19 -7.75 7.69 -4.10
C GLU A 19 -9.25 7.44 -4.40
N PRO A 20 -10.14 8.38 -4.03
CA PRO A 20 -11.58 8.15 -4.12
C PRO A 20 -12.09 7.95 -5.56
N GLN A 21 -11.31 8.38 -6.56
CA GLN A 21 -11.65 8.16 -7.96
C GLN A 21 -11.54 6.69 -8.38
N ILE A 22 -10.88 5.86 -7.57
CA ILE A 22 -10.76 4.42 -7.82
C ILE A 22 -11.85 3.70 -7.04
N ASP A 23 -12.87 3.21 -7.74
CA ASP A 23 -14.02 2.57 -7.09
C ASP A 23 -13.73 1.14 -6.63
N ASN A 24 -12.71 0.49 -7.18
CA ASN A 24 -12.44 -0.92 -6.90
C ASN A 24 -11.69 -1.07 -5.58
N ILE A 25 -12.44 -1.37 -4.52
CA ILE A 25 -11.87 -1.56 -3.18
C ILE A 25 -10.91 -2.75 -3.11
N LYS A 26 -11.10 -3.75 -3.97
CA LYS A 26 -10.23 -4.92 -4.01
C LYS A 26 -8.81 -4.53 -4.39
N ILE A 27 -8.66 -3.63 -5.37
CA ILE A 27 -7.35 -3.10 -5.78
C ILE A 27 -6.68 -2.41 -4.58
N LYS A 28 -7.44 -1.62 -3.84
CA LYS A 28 -6.91 -0.91 -2.67
C LYS A 28 -6.49 -1.87 -1.56
N LYS A 29 -7.29 -2.91 -1.31
CA LYS A 29 -6.96 -3.94 -0.32
C LYS A 29 -5.70 -4.71 -0.72
N ASP A 30 -5.59 -5.09 -1.99
CA ASP A 30 -4.42 -5.78 -2.50
C ASP A 30 -3.16 -4.93 -2.33
N ALA A 31 -3.25 -3.65 -2.67
CA ALA A 31 -2.13 -2.72 -2.54
C ALA A 31 -1.69 -2.58 -1.08
N LEU A 32 -2.64 -2.45 -0.17
CA LEU A 32 -2.33 -2.34 1.26
C LEU A 32 -1.66 -3.62 1.77
N SER A 33 -2.16 -4.78 1.36
CA SER A 33 -1.58 -6.07 1.74
C SER A 33 -0.13 -6.18 1.25
N ALA A 34 0.13 -5.79 0.01
CA ALA A 34 1.48 -5.81 -0.55
C ALA A 34 2.41 -4.86 0.20
N LEU A 35 1.92 -3.66 0.52
CA LEU A 35 2.68 -2.68 1.28
C LEU A 35 3.03 -3.20 2.68
N ALA A 36 2.07 -3.81 3.36
CA ALA A 36 2.29 -4.38 4.68
C ALA A 36 3.32 -5.52 4.64
N ASN A 37 3.23 -6.38 3.63
CA ASN A 37 4.18 -7.47 3.45
C ASN A 37 5.60 -6.95 3.16
N ALA A 38 5.70 -5.91 2.34
CA ALA A 38 6.99 -5.28 2.05
C ALA A 38 7.59 -4.69 3.31
N HIS A 39 6.78 -4.06 4.16
CA HIS A 39 7.25 -3.51 5.42
C HIS A 39 7.76 -4.59 6.37
N LYS A 40 7.13 -5.77 6.38
CA LYS A 40 7.59 -6.89 7.19
C LYS A 40 8.93 -7.44 6.71
N LYS A 41 9.12 -7.45 5.39
CA LYS A 41 10.34 -7.99 4.77
C LYS A 41 11.53 -7.03 4.86
N PHE A 42 11.27 -5.75 4.76
CA PHE A 42 12.31 -4.72 4.67
C PHE A 42 12.05 -3.64 5.72
N ASP A 43 12.98 -3.50 6.66
CA ASP A 43 12.84 -2.58 7.79
C ASP A 43 12.81 -1.11 7.37
N ASN A 44 13.36 -0.79 6.20
CA ASN A 44 13.45 0.59 5.73
C ASN A 44 12.27 1.04 4.86
N VAL A 45 11.22 0.22 4.77
CA VAL A 45 10.03 0.59 4.02
C VAL A 45 9.20 1.59 4.83
N SER A 46 8.93 2.75 4.22
CA SER A 46 8.08 3.76 4.84
C SER A 46 6.61 3.35 4.75
N LEU A 47 5.96 3.28 5.91
CA LEU A 47 4.55 2.93 5.99
C LEU A 47 3.73 4.20 6.24
N ASN A 48 3.33 4.87 5.15
CA ASN A 48 2.54 6.11 5.22
C ASN A 48 1.54 6.16 4.07
N PHE A 49 0.65 7.16 4.10
CA PHE A 49 -0.40 7.27 3.08
C PHE A 49 0.15 7.55 1.68
N ARG A 50 1.28 8.24 1.57
CA ARG A 50 1.91 8.47 0.28
C ARG A 50 2.36 7.15 -0.35
N SER A 51 2.97 6.26 0.44
CA SER A 51 3.36 4.93 -0.02
C SER A 51 2.14 4.12 -0.43
N LEU A 52 1.05 4.23 0.34
CA LEU A 52 -0.19 3.55 0.01
C LEU A 52 -0.76 4.02 -1.33
N ILE A 53 -0.75 5.32 -1.57
CA ILE A 53 -1.22 5.88 -2.85
C ILE A 53 -0.40 5.33 -4.01
N LYS A 54 0.91 5.30 -3.87
CA LYS A 54 1.80 4.75 -4.90
C LYS A 54 1.49 3.27 -5.15
N ALA A 55 1.30 2.51 -4.08
CA ALA A 55 0.98 1.09 -4.18
C ALA A 55 -0.35 0.86 -4.91
N ILE A 56 -1.36 1.65 -4.61
CA ILE A 56 -2.66 1.56 -5.26
C ILE A 56 -2.53 1.82 -6.76
N ARG A 57 -1.79 2.85 -7.13
CA ARG A 57 -1.58 3.20 -8.54
C ARG A 57 -0.86 2.09 -9.29
N ILE A 58 0.17 1.49 -8.69
CA ILE A 58 0.91 0.38 -9.29
C ILE A 58 -0.03 -0.82 -9.49
N ARG A 59 -0.82 -1.15 -8.48
CA ARG A 59 -1.77 -2.26 -8.59
C ARG A 59 -2.80 -2.02 -9.69
N GLN A 60 -3.25 -0.78 -9.84
CA GLN A 60 -4.24 -0.40 -10.85
C GLN A 60 -3.70 -0.59 -12.28
N MET A 61 -2.40 -0.45 -12.47
CA MET A 61 -1.77 -0.63 -13.77
C MET A 61 -1.89 -2.06 -14.29
N GLY A 62 -2.09 -3.05 -13.41
CA GLY A 62 -2.34 -4.43 -13.80
C GLY A 62 -1.12 -5.23 -14.23
N PHE A 63 0.08 -4.82 -13.86
CA PHE A 63 1.29 -5.57 -14.16
C PHE A 63 1.32 -6.88 -13.38
N LYS A 64 1.86 -7.94 -13.99
CA LYS A 64 1.97 -9.25 -13.34
C LYS A 64 2.84 -9.21 -12.08
N ASN A 65 3.89 -8.40 -12.11
CA ASN A 65 4.84 -8.27 -11.01
C ASN A 65 4.55 -7.05 -10.13
N TRP A 66 3.29 -6.68 -10.00
CA TRP A 66 2.89 -5.48 -9.27
C TRP A 66 3.35 -5.49 -7.82
N ARG A 67 3.39 -6.66 -7.17
CA ARG A 67 3.86 -6.78 -5.79
C ARG A 67 5.32 -6.42 -5.66
N GLN A 68 6.14 -6.91 -6.58
CA GLN A 68 7.56 -6.58 -6.62
C GLN A 68 7.77 -5.10 -6.92
N MET A 69 7.00 -4.55 -7.84
CA MET A 69 7.07 -3.13 -8.18
C MET A 69 6.73 -2.26 -6.97
N ILE A 70 5.72 -2.63 -6.19
CA ILE A 70 5.37 -1.90 -4.97
C ILE A 70 6.54 -1.93 -3.99
N ALA A 71 7.12 -3.10 -3.75
CA ALA A 71 8.25 -3.22 -2.85
C ALA A 71 9.41 -2.34 -3.28
N GLU A 72 9.74 -2.34 -4.57
CA GLU A 72 10.84 -1.54 -5.11
C GLU A 72 10.59 -0.04 -4.98
N GLN A 73 9.35 0.40 -5.21
CA GLN A 73 9.00 1.82 -5.16
C GLN A 73 8.98 2.38 -3.73
N VAL A 74 8.57 1.58 -2.75
CA VAL A 74 8.46 2.07 -1.38
C VAL A 74 9.73 1.88 -0.55
N ILE A 75 10.67 1.07 -1.02
CA ILE A 75 11.99 0.92 -0.38
C ILE A 75 12.90 2.10 -0.73
N GLY A 76 12.72 2.64 -1.90
CA GLY A 76 13.54 3.76 -2.34
C GLY A 76 13.54 4.88 -1.35
#